data_019acf368ead99c993962fa074c4fb05
#
_entry.id   019acf368ead99c993962fa074c4fb05
#
_cell.length_a   1.000
_cell.length_b   1.000
_cell.length_c   1.000
_cell.angle_alpha   90.00
_cell.angle_beta   90.00
_cell.angle_gamma   90.00
#
_symmetry.space_group_name_H-M   'P 1'
#
loop_
_entity.id
_entity.type
_entity.pdbx_description
1 polymer ?
#
loop_
_entity_poly.entity_id
_entity_poly.type
_entity_poly.pdbx_seq_one_letter_code
_entity_poly.pdbx_strand_id
1 'polypeptide(L)'
;FATLRARLDGIQRARIEETLATTGLGDKARERAGGLSHGEKQWLEIGMVIVQQSELLLVDEPVAGMTDEETEKTARLLRSVAEERAVLVIEHDMEFVRSIARTVTVLHEGSVLCEGPVDQVQKDERVMEVYLGRSRDASHA
;
A
#
# COMPACT_ATOMS: atom_id res chain seq x y z
N PHE A 1 -11.58 -28.20 -10.73
CA PHE A 1 -11.91 -29.05 -9.55
C PHE A 1 -10.68 -29.70 -8.88
N ALA A 2 -9.50 -29.72 -9.49
CA ALA A 2 -8.26 -30.27 -8.89
C ALA A 2 -7.71 -29.44 -7.73
N THR A 3 -7.89 -28.13 -7.71
CA THR A 3 -7.37 -27.20 -6.72
C THR A 3 -8.00 -27.32 -5.32
N LEU A 4 -9.21 -27.83 -5.22
CA LEU A 4 -9.94 -28.00 -3.94
C LEU A 4 -9.37 -29.11 -3.03
N ARG A 5 -8.43 -29.94 -3.52
CA ARG A 5 -7.76 -31.02 -2.76
C ARG A 5 -6.26 -30.83 -2.63
N ALA A 6 -5.70 -29.71 -3.13
CA ALA A 6 -4.29 -29.42 -2.97
C ALA A 6 -3.97 -29.25 -1.47
N ARG A 7 -3.06 -30.06 -0.94
CA ARG A 7 -2.51 -29.88 0.40
C ARG A 7 -1.30 -28.98 0.29
N LEU A 8 -1.26 -27.96 1.14
CA LEU A 8 -0.08 -27.12 1.28
C LEU A 8 1.11 -27.99 1.71
N ASP A 9 2.23 -27.86 1.03
CA ASP A 9 3.51 -28.43 1.48
C ASP A 9 4.11 -27.64 2.66
N GLY A 10 5.21 -28.13 3.23
CA GLY A 10 5.85 -27.49 4.38
C GLY A 10 6.40 -26.10 4.05
N ILE A 11 6.89 -25.89 2.83
CA ILE A 11 7.44 -24.60 2.39
C ILE A 11 6.33 -23.57 2.24
N GLN A 12 5.21 -23.97 1.63
CA GLN A 12 4.03 -23.10 1.47
C GLN A 12 3.44 -22.69 2.82
N ARG A 13 3.40 -23.62 3.79
CA ARG A 13 2.93 -23.31 5.14
C ARG A 13 3.84 -22.30 5.84
N ALA A 14 5.15 -22.51 5.78
CA ALA A 14 6.11 -21.60 6.39
C ALA A 14 5.99 -20.19 5.81
N ARG A 15 5.84 -20.06 4.48
CA ARG A 15 5.62 -18.74 3.83
C ARG A 15 4.34 -18.07 4.28
N ILE A 16 3.24 -18.81 4.41
CA ILE A 16 1.97 -18.25 4.91
C ILE A 16 2.14 -17.77 6.34
N GLU A 17 2.77 -18.55 7.21
CA GLU A 17 3.00 -18.18 8.61
C GLU A 17 3.90 -16.93 8.72
N GLU A 18 4.97 -16.86 7.94
CA GLU A 18 5.84 -15.68 7.85
C GLU A 18 5.09 -14.45 7.34
N THR A 19 4.28 -14.60 6.29
CA THR A 19 3.47 -13.50 5.74
C THR A 19 2.44 -13.01 6.76
N LEU A 20 1.78 -13.91 7.47
CA LEU A 20 0.83 -13.54 8.53
C LEU A 20 1.53 -12.82 9.69
N ALA A 21 2.74 -13.21 10.05
CA ALA A 21 3.55 -12.51 11.04
C ALA A 21 3.91 -11.10 10.55
N THR A 22 4.38 -10.97 9.31
CA THR A 22 4.77 -9.70 8.68
C THR A 22 3.60 -8.72 8.60
N THR A 23 2.41 -9.19 8.25
CA THR A 23 1.18 -8.38 8.20
C THR A 23 0.56 -8.13 9.57
N GLY A 24 1.02 -8.81 10.62
CA GLY A 24 0.46 -8.75 11.96
C GLY A 24 -0.92 -9.40 12.10
N LEU A 25 -1.19 -10.42 11.27
CA LEU A 25 -2.43 -11.19 11.27
C LEU A 25 -2.25 -12.62 11.84
N GLY A 26 -1.10 -12.93 12.45
CA GLY A 26 -0.79 -14.26 12.97
C GLY A 26 -1.84 -14.81 13.93
N ASP A 27 -2.29 -13.99 14.90
CA ASP A 27 -3.29 -14.38 15.89
C ASP A 27 -4.67 -14.64 15.27
N LYS A 28 -4.91 -14.06 14.08
CA LYS A 28 -6.18 -14.16 13.34
C LYS A 28 -6.17 -15.21 12.21
N ALA A 29 -5.09 -16.00 12.12
CA ALA A 29 -4.90 -16.98 11.04
C ALA A 29 -6.04 -18.03 10.90
N ARG A 30 -6.85 -18.21 11.96
CA ARG A 30 -7.99 -19.16 11.97
C ARG A 30 -9.34 -18.46 11.89
N GLU A 31 -9.36 -17.14 11.88
CA GLU A 31 -10.59 -16.38 11.74
C GLU A 31 -11.08 -16.36 10.28
N ARG A 32 -12.36 -16.09 10.12
CA ARG A 32 -12.92 -15.86 8.78
C ARG A 32 -12.57 -14.44 8.35
N ALA A 33 -12.05 -14.27 7.12
CA ALA A 33 -11.72 -12.97 6.56
C ALA A 33 -12.87 -11.95 6.61
N GLY A 34 -14.13 -12.42 6.56
CA GLY A 34 -15.30 -11.56 6.72
C GLY A 34 -15.43 -10.89 8.09
N GLY A 35 -14.81 -11.45 9.14
CA GLY A 35 -14.80 -10.88 10.50
C GLY A 35 -13.70 -9.87 10.78
N LEU A 36 -12.75 -9.71 9.85
CA LEU A 36 -11.65 -8.75 9.98
C LEU A 36 -12.15 -7.30 9.84
N SER A 37 -11.50 -6.37 10.53
CA SER A 37 -11.69 -4.93 10.34
C SER A 37 -11.31 -4.50 8.92
N HIS A 38 -11.59 -3.24 8.56
CA HIS A 38 -11.22 -2.71 7.25
C HIS A 38 -9.70 -2.75 7.05
N GLY A 39 -8.92 -2.21 7.98
CA GLY A 39 -7.46 -2.22 7.91
C GLY A 39 -6.87 -3.64 7.88
N GLU A 40 -7.43 -4.57 8.66
CA GLU A 40 -7.00 -5.97 8.64
C GLU A 40 -7.25 -6.66 7.31
N LYS A 41 -8.37 -6.35 6.64
CA LYS A 41 -8.63 -6.85 5.28
C LYS A 41 -7.60 -6.32 4.29
N GLN A 42 -7.26 -5.04 4.38
CA GLN A 42 -6.23 -4.44 3.53
C GLN A 42 -4.86 -5.10 3.76
N TRP A 43 -4.47 -5.36 5.04
CA TRP A 43 -3.24 -6.09 5.34
C TRP A 43 -3.28 -7.54 4.85
N LEU A 44 -4.45 -8.19 4.88
CA LEU A 44 -4.62 -9.52 4.29
C LEU A 44 -4.42 -9.49 2.78
N GLU A 45 -4.97 -8.50 2.08
CA GLU A 45 -4.81 -8.34 0.63
C GLU A 45 -3.34 -8.10 0.26
N ILE A 46 -2.63 -7.23 0.98
CA ILE A 46 -1.18 -7.04 0.82
C ILE A 46 -0.45 -8.37 1.08
N GLY A 47 -0.80 -9.09 2.14
CA GLY A 47 -0.23 -10.40 2.46
C GLY A 47 -0.44 -11.44 1.35
N MET A 48 -1.61 -11.44 0.70
CA MET A 48 -1.88 -12.33 -0.43
C MET A 48 -0.97 -12.06 -1.64
N VAL A 49 -0.49 -10.84 -1.82
CA VAL A 49 0.50 -10.51 -2.85
C VAL A 49 1.91 -10.85 -2.39
N ILE A 50 2.25 -10.58 -1.13
CA ILE A 50 3.57 -10.90 -0.55
C ILE A 50 3.87 -12.40 -0.66
N VAL A 51 2.93 -13.26 -0.29
CA VAL A 51 3.11 -14.72 -0.28
C VAL A 51 3.40 -15.31 -1.68
N GLN A 52 3.01 -14.59 -2.74
CA GLN A 52 3.28 -14.97 -4.12
C GLN A 52 4.75 -14.74 -4.53
N GLN A 53 5.54 -14.06 -3.70
CA GLN A 53 6.95 -13.74 -3.97
C GLN A 53 7.19 -12.97 -5.27
N SER A 54 6.26 -12.10 -5.66
CA SER A 54 6.41 -11.22 -6.81
C SER A 54 7.58 -10.24 -6.59
N GLU A 55 8.35 -9.95 -7.64
CA GLU A 55 9.44 -8.97 -7.61
C GLU A 55 8.94 -7.53 -7.51
N LEU A 56 7.69 -7.29 -7.95
CA LEU A 56 7.02 -5.99 -7.91
C LEU A 56 5.64 -6.15 -7.26
N LEU A 57 5.36 -5.32 -6.26
CA LEU A 57 4.03 -5.10 -5.70
C LEU A 57 3.44 -3.81 -6.25
N LEU A 58 2.18 -3.91 -6.71
CA LEU A 58 1.36 -2.75 -7.06
C LEU A 58 0.27 -2.63 -5.99
N VAL A 59 0.20 -1.48 -5.34
CA VAL A 59 -0.76 -1.23 -4.26
C VAL A 59 -1.48 0.08 -4.54
N ASP A 60 -2.80 0.01 -4.61
CA ASP A 60 -3.66 1.15 -4.93
C ASP A 60 -4.44 1.57 -3.68
N GLU A 61 -4.29 2.84 -3.27
CA GLU A 61 -4.91 3.46 -2.11
C GLU A 61 -4.86 2.61 -0.81
N PRO A 62 -3.67 2.13 -0.38
CA PRO A 62 -3.55 1.16 0.71
C PRO A 62 -4.04 1.66 2.08
N VAL A 63 -4.23 2.96 2.25
CA VAL A 63 -4.63 3.54 3.55
C VAL A 63 -6.01 4.20 3.52
N ALA A 64 -6.76 4.05 2.43
CA ALA A 64 -8.11 4.61 2.31
C ALA A 64 -9.01 4.15 3.47
N GLY A 65 -9.58 5.09 4.23
CA GLY A 65 -10.49 4.80 5.35
C GLY A 65 -9.85 4.17 6.59
N MET A 66 -8.53 4.19 6.69
CA MET A 66 -7.78 3.75 7.88
C MET A 66 -7.70 4.85 8.94
N THR A 67 -7.53 4.43 10.19
CA THR A 67 -7.12 5.30 11.28
C THR A 67 -5.64 5.66 11.15
N ASP A 68 -5.18 6.69 11.87
CA ASP A 68 -3.77 7.12 11.87
C ASP A 68 -2.83 5.97 12.30
N GLU A 69 -3.24 5.17 13.30
CA GLU A 69 -2.47 4.01 13.77
C GLU A 69 -2.36 2.91 12.70
N GLU A 70 -3.46 2.62 12.00
CA GLU A 70 -3.49 1.65 10.90
C GLU A 70 -2.64 2.15 9.73
N THR A 71 -2.72 3.44 9.39
CA THR A 71 -1.91 4.10 8.36
C THR A 71 -0.42 3.97 8.66
N GLU A 72 -0.01 4.26 9.90
CA GLU A 72 1.39 4.12 10.31
C GLU A 72 1.87 2.66 10.26
N LYS A 73 1.02 1.71 10.67
CA LYS A 73 1.32 0.28 10.57
C LYS A 73 1.49 -0.13 9.10
N THR A 74 0.62 0.34 8.21
CA THR A 74 0.71 0.09 6.76
C THR A 74 2.00 0.68 6.17
N ALA A 75 2.39 1.88 6.59
CA ALA A 75 3.65 2.49 6.18
C ALA A 75 4.87 1.63 6.58
N ARG A 76 4.88 1.12 7.81
CA ARG A 76 5.94 0.21 8.28
C ARG A 76 5.99 -1.09 7.48
N LEU A 77 4.82 -1.70 7.22
CA LEU A 77 4.70 -2.90 6.42
C LEU A 77 5.26 -2.70 5.01
N LEU A 78 4.83 -1.66 4.31
CA LEU A 78 5.27 -1.41 2.93
C LEU A 78 6.77 -1.08 2.87
N ARG A 79 7.32 -0.37 3.86
CA ARG A 79 8.77 -0.12 3.94
C ARG A 79 9.57 -1.40 4.14
N SER A 80 9.13 -2.31 5.01
CA SER A 80 9.82 -3.59 5.21
C SER A 80 9.78 -4.45 3.95
N VAL A 81 8.65 -4.47 3.24
CA VAL A 81 8.53 -5.17 1.95
C VAL A 81 9.45 -4.56 0.88
N ALA A 82 9.60 -3.23 0.88
CA ALA A 82 10.44 -2.52 -0.08
C ALA A 82 11.96 -2.72 0.13
N GLU A 83 12.38 -3.36 1.22
CA GLU A 83 13.78 -3.76 1.43
C GLU A 83 14.18 -4.93 0.51
N GLU A 84 13.22 -5.79 0.15
CA GLU A 84 13.48 -7.03 -0.60
C GLU A 84 12.96 -6.97 -2.05
N ARG A 85 12.01 -6.09 -2.35
CA ARG A 85 11.35 -6.04 -3.65
C ARG A 85 10.87 -4.64 -4.01
N ALA A 86 10.57 -4.42 -5.29
CA ALA A 86 9.99 -3.15 -5.73
C ALA A 86 8.54 -3.02 -5.25
N VAL A 87 8.20 -1.84 -4.74
CA VAL A 87 6.81 -1.49 -4.35
C VAL A 87 6.42 -0.21 -5.06
N LEU A 88 5.34 -0.26 -5.83
CA LEU A 88 4.72 0.90 -6.45
C LEU A 88 3.38 1.14 -5.74
N VAL A 89 3.23 2.33 -5.18
CA VAL A 89 2.01 2.75 -4.48
C VAL A 89 1.35 3.88 -5.25
N ILE A 90 0.06 3.77 -5.48
CA ILE A 90 -0.78 4.85 -6.00
C ILE A 90 -1.52 5.43 -4.80
N GLU A 91 -1.31 6.71 -4.54
CA GLU A 91 -1.88 7.38 -3.37
C GLU A 91 -2.05 8.89 -3.61
N HIS A 92 -2.99 9.48 -2.91
CA HIS A 92 -3.24 10.91 -2.90
C HIS A 92 -3.02 11.55 -1.52
N ASP A 93 -2.82 10.74 -0.47
CA ASP A 93 -2.42 11.20 0.86
C ASP A 93 -0.91 11.52 0.86
N MET A 94 -0.61 12.82 0.80
CA MET A 94 0.78 13.30 0.72
C MET A 94 1.57 13.08 2.02
N GLU A 95 0.92 12.95 3.17
CA GLU A 95 1.59 12.66 4.43
C GLU A 95 2.04 11.20 4.44
N PHE A 96 1.14 10.30 4.05
CA PHE A 96 1.49 8.90 3.87
C PHE A 96 2.57 8.69 2.82
N VAL A 97 2.44 9.30 1.62
CA VAL A 97 3.45 9.24 0.55
C VAL A 97 4.81 9.69 1.07
N ARG A 98 4.88 10.81 1.81
CA ARG A 98 6.12 11.31 2.41
C ARG A 98 6.75 10.29 3.35
N SER A 99 5.93 9.53 4.07
CA SER A 99 6.41 8.56 5.05
C SER A 99 7.07 7.33 4.44
N ILE A 100 6.73 6.96 3.19
CA ILE A 100 7.17 5.71 2.55
C ILE A 100 8.00 5.89 1.29
N ALA A 101 7.77 6.96 0.51
CA ALA A 101 8.31 7.07 -0.83
C ALA A 101 9.78 7.51 -0.85
N ARG A 102 10.57 6.89 -1.72
CA ARG A 102 11.91 7.36 -2.12
C ARG A 102 11.84 8.28 -3.33
N THR A 103 10.99 7.92 -4.28
CA THR A 103 10.73 8.66 -5.52
C THR A 103 9.23 8.78 -5.70
N VAL A 104 8.78 9.95 -6.11
CA VAL A 104 7.37 10.24 -6.41
C VAL A 104 7.26 10.67 -7.86
N THR A 105 6.32 10.07 -8.57
CA THR A 105 5.91 10.48 -9.91
C THR A 105 4.50 11.07 -9.81
N VAL A 106 4.34 12.33 -10.17
CA VAL A 106 3.03 13.00 -10.21
C VAL A 106 2.44 12.87 -11.60
N LEU A 107 1.25 12.27 -11.64
CA LEU A 107 0.44 12.15 -12.85
C LEU A 107 -0.67 13.22 -12.85
N HIS A 108 -0.82 13.90 -13.97
CA HIS A 108 -1.91 14.85 -14.18
C HIS A 108 -2.40 14.75 -15.62
N GLU A 109 -3.71 14.62 -15.81
CA GLU A 109 -4.37 14.50 -17.11
C GLU A 109 -3.72 13.45 -18.05
N GLY A 110 -3.34 12.29 -17.48
CA GLY A 110 -2.76 11.18 -18.23
C GLY A 110 -1.29 11.35 -18.62
N SER A 111 -0.61 12.38 -18.10
CA SER A 111 0.80 12.66 -18.36
C SER A 111 1.61 12.78 -17.08
N VAL A 112 2.91 12.47 -17.16
CA VAL A 112 3.84 12.73 -16.05
C VAL A 112 4.09 14.23 -15.95
N LEU A 113 3.68 14.81 -14.82
CA LEU A 113 3.91 16.24 -14.54
C LEU A 113 5.33 16.49 -14.05
N CYS A 114 5.77 15.69 -13.07
CA CYS A 114 7.14 15.69 -12.57
C CYS A 114 7.45 14.35 -11.88
N GLU A 115 8.74 14.09 -11.69
CA GLU A 115 9.25 12.93 -10.96
C GLU A 115 10.51 13.31 -10.17
N GLY A 116 10.65 12.79 -8.96
CA GLY A 116 11.82 13.02 -8.12
C GLY A 116 11.59 12.68 -6.64
N PRO A 117 12.56 13.02 -5.78
CA PRO A 117 12.38 12.93 -4.34
C PRO A 117 11.19 13.76 -3.87
N VAL A 118 10.49 13.27 -2.84
CA VAL A 118 9.29 13.91 -2.26
C VAL A 118 9.50 15.42 -2.03
N ASP A 119 10.60 15.80 -1.42
CA ASP A 119 10.88 17.20 -1.07
C ASP A 119 11.06 18.13 -2.29
N GLN A 120 11.47 17.58 -3.43
CA GLN A 120 11.56 18.32 -4.69
C GLN A 120 10.21 18.44 -5.37
N VAL A 121 9.48 17.31 -5.43
CA VAL A 121 8.16 17.24 -6.05
C VAL A 121 7.16 18.18 -5.37
N GLN A 122 7.19 18.27 -4.05
CA GLN A 122 6.31 19.17 -3.29
C GLN A 122 6.60 20.66 -3.50
N LYS A 123 7.79 21.02 -3.97
CA LYS A 123 8.19 22.40 -4.27
C LYS A 123 8.02 22.76 -5.75
N ASP A 124 7.66 21.81 -6.58
CA ASP A 124 7.40 22.06 -8.00
C ASP A 124 6.15 22.94 -8.14
N GLU A 125 6.32 24.11 -8.77
CA GLU A 125 5.22 25.09 -8.92
C GLU A 125 4.01 24.51 -9.66
N ARG A 126 4.23 23.63 -10.63
CA ARG A 126 3.17 22.96 -11.38
C ARG A 126 2.36 22.03 -10.49
N VAL A 127 3.03 21.31 -9.56
CA VAL A 127 2.36 20.43 -8.60
C VAL A 127 1.55 21.27 -7.62
N MET A 128 2.13 22.35 -7.10
CA MET A 128 1.40 23.25 -6.20
C MET A 128 0.18 23.87 -6.88
N GLU A 129 0.27 24.29 -8.13
CA GLU A 129 -0.84 24.85 -8.88
C GLU A 129 -1.99 23.85 -9.05
N VAL A 130 -1.68 22.60 -9.40
CA VAL A 130 -2.68 21.52 -9.53
C VAL A 130 -3.39 21.22 -8.20
N TYR A 131 -2.64 21.19 -7.09
CA TYR A 131 -3.20 20.92 -5.77
C TYR A 131 -3.93 22.13 -5.19
N LEU A 132 -3.38 23.34 -5.30
CA LEU A 132 -4.02 24.58 -4.80
C LEU A 132 -5.21 25.02 -5.67
N GLY A 133 -5.16 24.77 -6.99
CA GLY A 133 -6.29 25.02 -7.89
C GLY A 133 -7.53 24.23 -7.49
N ARG A 134 -7.37 22.94 -7.15
CA ARG A 134 -8.48 22.09 -6.66
C ARG A 134 -9.07 22.56 -5.32
N SER A 135 -8.23 23.13 -4.43
CA SER A 135 -8.70 23.65 -3.14
C SER A 135 -9.59 24.89 -3.29
N ARG A 136 -9.43 25.68 -4.36
CA ARG A 136 -10.27 26.86 -4.63
C ARG A 136 -11.62 26.51 -5.23
N ASP A 137 -11.69 25.47 -6.06
CA ASP A 137 -12.96 25.04 -6.67
C ASP A 137 -13.87 24.29 -5.68
N ALA A 138 -13.29 23.59 -4.68
CA ALA A 138 -14.05 22.90 -3.64
C ALA A 138 -14.70 23.84 -2.62
N SER A 139 -14.31 25.12 -2.57
CA SER A 139 -14.89 26.13 -1.65
C SER A 139 -16.04 26.94 -2.25
N HIS A 140 -16.47 26.63 -3.47
CA HIS A 140 -17.56 27.33 -4.18
C HIS A 140 -18.69 26.41 -4.67
N ALA A 141 -18.78 25.16 -4.12
CA ALA A 141 -19.88 24.23 -4.42
C ALA A 141 -20.80 24.04 -3.21
#